data_21ada3bee21360c69c8cf533f2ac7a69
#
_entry.id   21ada3bee21360c69c8cf533f2ac7a69
#
_cell.length_a   1.000
_cell.length_b   1.000
_cell.length_c   1.000
_cell.angle_alpha   90.00
_cell.angle_beta   90.00
_cell.angle_gamma   90.00
#
_symmetry.space_group_name_H-M   'P 1'
#
loop_
_entity.id
_entity.type
_entity.pdbx_description
1 polymer ?
#
loop_
_entity_poly.entity_id
_entity_poly.type
_entity_poly.pdbx_seq_one_letter_code
_entity_poly.pdbx_strand_id
1 'polypeptide(L)'
;MDHIIKRQFVEDRSTTLESLPVSWNVKESGPYYCVTMKMCHIHNLVFDFEFGSLESSKKFSVTAFPEKILKMDLSLNDLNTLEENSFQHFQNLMELNVSFNFLNSVPGLRVLPNLIVGDLSYNAINEMEEFTTCTQLSTLNVSHNTIRSIKSLPTLAHLTKLHLNSNKLHSLDGIQNLPKLFELYIQNNKIISLLPLSTSLTLNVLDASNNKINNFLETLKVLQGLRRLSQLSLKGNPLALDNRYTSLIKRQTSVSILDNTLLRNATDIELSPVYHSLLRESLDTLSGKEYTREKLHEAVRNKVMFKLKIKQDAVESSIHLLHEKAMELQEELKGFEEDLRGELENCIRYIDAIPQEDFFTIDPHKVERATEQYLFTKFWEKWAYGQRKPGNLHLTDSRNSEEVVKAAAWLLSQPPHNAPGNGS
;
A
#
# COMPACT_ATOMS: atom_id res chain seq x y z
N MET A 1 -2.24 20.22 -20.03
CA MET A 1 -3.56 19.85 -20.59
C MET A 1 -4.26 19.09 -19.48
N ASP A 2 -5.43 19.55 -19.04
CA ASP A 2 -6.20 18.84 -18.02
C ASP A 2 -6.65 17.50 -18.61
N HIS A 3 -6.20 16.41 -18.00
CA HIS A 3 -6.66 15.09 -18.37
C HIS A 3 -8.11 14.94 -17.92
N ILE A 4 -9.04 15.12 -18.85
CA ILE A 4 -10.47 14.89 -18.61
C ILE A 4 -10.69 13.37 -18.50
N ILE A 5 -11.24 12.93 -17.38
CA ILE A 5 -11.47 11.52 -17.08
C ILE A 5 -12.76 11.07 -17.77
N LYS A 6 -12.64 10.15 -18.71
CA LYS A 6 -13.78 9.57 -19.44
C LYS A 6 -14.44 8.45 -18.63
N ARG A 7 -15.74 8.23 -18.84
CA ARG A 7 -16.54 7.17 -18.21
C ARG A 7 -15.88 5.79 -18.35
N GLN A 8 -15.48 5.41 -19.55
CA GLN A 8 -14.86 4.13 -19.85
C GLN A 8 -13.55 3.93 -19.05
N PHE A 9 -12.78 5.02 -18.84
CA PHE A 9 -11.54 4.97 -18.06
C PHE A 9 -11.79 4.58 -16.59
N VAL A 10 -12.89 5.05 -15.99
CA VAL A 10 -13.28 4.68 -14.61
C VAL A 10 -13.79 3.25 -14.58
N GLU A 11 -14.61 2.84 -15.54
CA GLU A 11 -15.17 1.49 -15.62
C GLU A 11 -14.09 0.43 -15.80
N ASP A 12 -13.11 0.67 -16.67
CA ASP A 12 -11.99 -0.25 -16.94
C ASP A 12 -11.06 -0.43 -15.71
N ARG A 13 -11.08 0.52 -14.79
CA ARG A 13 -10.26 0.52 -13.57
C ARG A 13 -11.05 0.20 -12.30
N SER A 14 -12.26 -0.30 -12.46
CA SER A 14 -13.13 -0.72 -11.37
C SER A 14 -13.05 -2.21 -11.16
N THR A 15 -12.94 -2.64 -9.91
CA THR A 15 -12.97 -4.06 -9.51
C THR A 15 -14.01 -4.29 -8.44
N THR A 16 -14.67 -5.44 -8.47
CA THR A 16 -15.63 -5.84 -7.43
C THR A 16 -14.87 -6.21 -6.16
N LEU A 17 -15.38 -5.76 -5.01
CA LEU A 17 -14.85 -6.16 -3.71
C LEU A 17 -15.48 -7.51 -3.32
N GLU A 18 -14.66 -8.55 -3.20
CA GLU A 18 -15.09 -9.91 -2.85
C GLU A 18 -15.55 -10.03 -1.39
N SER A 19 -14.92 -9.25 -0.50
CA SER A 19 -15.26 -9.19 0.92
C SER A 19 -15.05 -7.79 1.48
N LEU A 20 -15.90 -7.41 2.43
CA LEU A 20 -15.76 -6.16 3.17
C LEU A 20 -15.26 -6.46 4.59
N PRO A 21 -14.41 -5.59 5.17
CA PRO A 21 -14.07 -5.70 6.59
C PRO A 21 -15.36 -5.67 7.44
N VAL A 22 -15.43 -6.54 8.45
CA VAL A 22 -16.60 -6.61 9.35
C VAL A 22 -16.86 -5.27 10.07
N SER A 23 -15.82 -4.48 10.27
CA SER A 23 -15.89 -3.13 10.85
C SER A 23 -16.59 -2.11 9.96
N TRP A 24 -16.77 -2.40 8.67
CA TRP A 24 -17.49 -1.56 7.73
C TRP A 24 -18.97 -1.92 7.80
N ASN A 25 -19.73 -1.16 8.55
CA ASN A 25 -21.17 -1.40 8.77
C ASN A 25 -21.98 -0.99 7.52
N VAL A 26 -21.81 -1.74 6.43
CA VAL A 26 -22.48 -1.50 5.15
C VAL A 26 -23.87 -2.16 5.20
N LYS A 27 -24.92 -1.35 5.08
CA LYS A 27 -26.32 -1.78 5.29
C LYS A 27 -26.98 -2.43 4.07
N GLU A 28 -26.42 -2.22 2.88
CA GLU A 28 -27.04 -2.70 1.64
C GLU A 28 -26.35 -3.96 1.11
N SER A 29 -27.14 -4.86 0.52
CA SER A 29 -26.62 -6.02 -0.22
C SER A 29 -26.32 -5.63 -1.67
N GLY A 30 -25.20 -6.10 -2.21
CA GLY A 30 -24.90 -5.92 -3.64
C GLY A 30 -23.41 -5.88 -3.92
N PRO A 31 -22.99 -5.85 -5.17
CA PRO A 31 -21.60 -5.69 -5.51
C PRO A 31 -21.15 -4.29 -5.11
N TYR A 32 -20.03 -4.20 -4.39
CA TYR A 32 -19.32 -2.98 -4.10
C TYR A 32 -18.02 -2.94 -4.88
N TYR A 33 -17.50 -1.73 -5.12
CA TYR A 33 -16.41 -1.53 -6.05
C TYR A 33 -15.23 -0.79 -5.43
N CYS A 34 -14.05 -1.15 -5.92
CA CYS A 34 -12.81 -0.41 -5.79
C CYS A 34 -12.47 0.21 -7.14
N VAL A 35 -12.18 1.51 -7.17
CA VAL A 35 -11.69 2.22 -8.36
C VAL A 35 -10.21 2.51 -8.17
N THR A 36 -9.36 2.00 -9.07
CA THR A 36 -7.91 2.17 -9.00
C THR A 36 -7.41 2.97 -10.21
N MET A 37 -7.14 4.25 -9.99
CA MET A 37 -6.57 5.17 -10.99
C MET A 37 -5.14 5.58 -10.60
N LYS A 38 -4.35 4.61 -10.18
CA LYS A 38 -2.96 4.76 -9.77
C LYS A 38 -2.05 4.96 -10.99
N MET A 39 -1.04 5.85 -10.88
CA MET A 39 -0.03 6.10 -11.93
C MET A 39 -0.64 6.49 -13.29
N CYS A 40 -1.68 7.32 -13.27
CA CYS A 40 -2.40 7.73 -14.48
C CYS A 40 -2.08 9.16 -14.91
N HIS A 41 -1.09 9.83 -14.29
CA HIS A 41 -0.70 11.21 -14.56
C HIS A 41 -1.88 12.21 -14.47
N ILE A 42 -2.78 11.98 -13.52
CA ILE A 42 -3.96 12.82 -13.29
C ILE A 42 -3.53 14.08 -12.53
N HIS A 43 -3.76 15.24 -13.09
CA HIS A 43 -3.48 16.54 -12.46
C HIS A 43 -4.69 17.09 -11.70
N ASN A 44 -5.89 16.88 -12.26
CA ASN A 44 -7.17 17.29 -11.68
C ASN A 44 -8.22 16.20 -11.92
N LEU A 45 -9.09 15.99 -10.95
CA LEU A 45 -10.21 15.04 -11.06
C LEU A 45 -11.39 15.73 -11.76
N VAL A 46 -11.32 15.84 -13.08
CA VAL A 46 -12.39 16.38 -13.92
C VAL A 46 -12.99 15.27 -14.76
N PHE A 47 -14.28 15.01 -14.58
CA PHE A 47 -15.02 13.97 -15.30
C PHE A 47 -15.81 14.61 -16.46
N ASP A 48 -15.83 13.96 -17.63
CA ASP A 48 -16.59 14.40 -18.82
C ASP A 48 -18.02 13.82 -18.86
N PHE A 49 -18.45 13.20 -17.78
CA PHE A 49 -19.74 12.53 -17.66
C PHE A 49 -20.37 12.77 -16.29
N GLU A 50 -21.67 12.62 -16.21
CA GLU A 50 -22.42 12.66 -14.94
C GLU A 50 -22.50 11.26 -14.33
N PHE A 51 -22.12 11.14 -13.06
CA PHE A 51 -22.35 9.92 -12.26
C PHE A 51 -23.86 9.72 -12.04
N GLY A 52 -24.29 8.45 -11.94
CA GLY A 52 -25.69 8.11 -11.74
C GLY A 52 -26.53 8.08 -13.03
N SER A 53 -26.01 8.51 -14.19
CA SER A 53 -26.71 8.41 -15.46
C SER A 53 -26.55 7.02 -16.06
N LEU A 54 -27.70 6.36 -16.36
CA LEU A 54 -27.73 5.07 -17.08
C LEU A 54 -27.70 5.36 -18.58
N GLU A 55 -26.61 5.01 -19.25
CA GLU A 55 -26.64 4.79 -20.69
C GLU A 55 -27.40 3.51 -21.00
N SER A 56 -28.36 3.57 -21.90
CA SER A 56 -29.39 2.55 -22.19
C SER A 56 -28.88 1.17 -22.62
N SER A 57 -27.55 0.95 -22.67
CA SER A 57 -26.95 -0.27 -23.20
C SER A 57 -26.20 -1.17 -22.20
N LYS A 58 -25.92 -0.69 -20.99
CA LYS A 58 -25.16 -1.49 -19.99
C LYS A 58 -25.93 -1.63 -18.69
N LYS A 59 -26.34 -2.85 -18.37
CA LYS A 59 -27.13 -3.20 -17.18
C LYS A 59 -26.37 -3.06 -15.84
N PHE A 60 -25.04 -2.94 -15.86
CA PHE A 60 -24.18 -2.84 -14.68
C PHE A 60 -22.98 -1.92 -15.01
N SER A 61 -23.14 -0.65 -14.78
CA SER A 61 -22.05 0.34 -14.87
C SER A 61 -21.70 0.85 -13.48
N VAL A 62 -20.43 0.80 -13.09
CA VAL A 62 -19.94 1.33 -11.80
C VAL A 62 -20.24 2.83 -11.68
N THR A 63 -20.13 3.55 -12.80
CA THR A 63 -20.39 5.00 -12.87
C THR A 63 -21.87 5.35 -12.70
N ALA A 64 -22.78 4.39 -12.92
CA ALA A 64 -24.21 4.56 -12.66
C ALA A 64 -24.57 4.46 -11.16
N PHE A 65 -23.69 3.84 -10.35
CA PHE A 65 -23.90 3.61 -8.92
C PHE A 65 -22.69 4.07 -8.10
N PRO A 66 -22.37 5.38 -8.09
CA PRO A 66 -21.20 5.91 -7.36
C PRO A 66 -21.25 5.65 -5.86
N GLU A 67 -22.46 5.49 -5.28
CA GLU A 67 -22.65 5.13 -3.88
C GLU A 67 -22.18 3.71 -3.53
N LYS A 68 -21.93 2.86 -4.54
CA LYS A 68 -21.36 1.51 -4.39
C LYS A 68 -19.83 1.50 -4.48
N ILE A 69 -19.21 2.63 -4.78
CA ILE A 69 -17.74 2.77 -4.77
C ILE A 69 -17.32 3.04 -3.33
N LEU A 70 -16.72 2.04 -2.67
CA LEU A 70 -16.28 2.13 -1.29
C LEU A 70 -14.78 2.38 -1.14
N LYS A 71 -13.99 2.04 -2.16
CA LYS A 71 -12.55 2.27 -2.17
C LYS A 71 -12.12 3.03 -3.43
N MET A 72 -11.18 3.95 -3.25
CA MET A 72 -10.58 4.69 -4.35
C MET A 72 -9.07 4.83 -4.13
N ASP A 73 -8.29 4.40 -5.12
CA ASP A 73 -6.84 4.58 -5.15
C ASP A 73 -6.46 5.53 -6.29
N LEU A 74 -5.98 6.70 -5.89
CA LEU A 74 -5.48 7.79 -6.73
C LEU A 74 -3.98 8.03 -6.49
N SER A 75 -3.28 7.07 -5.90
CA SER A 75 -1.86 7.22 -5.56
C SER A 75 -0.97 7.36 -6.80
N LEU A 76 0.20 7.97 -6.61
CA LEU A 76 1.20 8.15 -7.68
C LEU A 76 0.65 8.88 -8.90
N ASN A 77 -0.06 9.98 -8.67
CA ASN A 77 -0.53 10.89 -9.70
C ASN A 77 0.09 12.30 -9.50
N ASP A 78 -0.39 13.26 -10.25
CA ASP A 78 0.11 14.64 -10.25
C ASP A 78 -0.93 15.61 -9.65
N LEU A 79 -1.79 15.14 -8.73
CA LEU A 79 -2.87 15.92 -8.12
C LEU A 79 -2.31 17.03 -7.23
N ASN A 80 -2.79 18.25 -7.43
CA ASN A 80 -2.42 19.42 -6.61
C ASN A 80 -3.46 19.75 -5.53
N THR A 81 -4.75 19.49 -5.83
CA THR A 81 -5.87 19.66 -4.89
C THR A 81 -6.88 18.53 -5.04
N LEU A 82 -7.68 18.31 -3.99
CA LEU A 82 -8.87 17.45 -4.05
C LEU A 82 -10.11 18.35 -3.92
N GLU A 83 -10.75 18.68 -5.03
CA GLU A 83 -11.91 19.56 -5.04
C GLU A 83 -13.18 18.86 -4.52
N GLU A 84 -14.05 19.58 -3.81
CA GLU A 84 -15.32 19.04 -3.28
C GLU A 84 -16.20 18.50 -4.40
N ASN A 85 -16.30 19.21 -5.53
CA ASN A 85 -17.11 18.82 -6.67
C ASN A 85 -16.72 17.47 -7.25
N SER A 86 -15.44 17.11 -7.18
CA SER A 86 -14.94 15.82 -7.68
C SER A 86 -15.37 14.64 -6.82
N PHE A 87 -15.68 14.87 -5.54
CA PHE A 87 -16.00 13.82 -4.58
C PHE A 87 -17.46 13.80 -4.13
N GLN A 88 -18.29 14.76 -4.51
CA GLN A 88 -19.70 14.88 -4.07
C GLN A 88 -20.55 13.63 -4.35
N HIS A 89 -20.19 12.83 -5.36
CA HIS A 89 -20.90 11.60 -5.71
C HIS A 89 -20.48 10.38 -4.90
N PHE A 90 -19.35 10.44 -4.16
CA PHE A 90 -18.74 9.31 -3.47
C PHE A 90 -18.96 9.36 -1.95
N GLN A 91 -20.13 9.79 -1.49
CA GLN A 91 -20.41 9.98 -0.05
C GLN A 91 -20.27 8.71 0.79
N ASN A 92 -20.38 7.53 0.17
CA ASN A 92 -20.19 6.23 0.83
C ASN A 92 -18.73 5.73 0.80
N LEU A 93 -17.80 6.53 0.26
CA LEU A 93 -16.40 6.14 0.21
C LEU A 93 -15.86 5.90 1.62
N MET A 94 -15.28 4.72 1.84
CA MET A 94 -14.74 4.28 3.13
C MET A 94 -13.22 4.25 3.16
N GLU A 95 -12.57 4.06 2.02
CA GLU A 95 -11.12 4.03 1.89
C GLU A 95 -10.67 4.89 0.73
N LEU A 96 -9.79 5.86 1.01
CA LEU A 96 -9.19 6.75 0.01
C LEU A 96 -7.68 6.73 0.15
N ASN A 97 -7.00 6.39 -0.94
CA ASN A 97 -5.55 6.50 -1.07
C ASN A 97 -5.21 7.56 -2.12
N VAL A 98 -4.60 8.66 -1.69
CA VAL A 98 -4.09 9.74 -2.53
C VAL A 98 -2.60 9.99 -2.25
N SER A 99 -1.90 8.98 -1.76
CA SER A 99 -0.47 9.08 -1.46
C SER A 99 0.37 9.34 -2.72
N PHE A 100 1.55 9.93 -2.53
CA PHE A 100 2.47 10.25 -3.63
C PHE A 100 1.82 11.13 -4.71
N ASN A 101 1.32 12.30 -4.28
CA ASN A 101 0.81 13.36 -5.13
C ASN A 101 1.46 14.71 -4.73
N PHE A 102 0.95 15.82 -5.20
CA PHE A 102 1.42 17.17 -4.89
C PHE A 102 0.38 17.97 -4.11
N LEU A 103 -0.53 17.29 -3.38
CA LEU A 103 -1.64 17.90 -2.68
C LEU A 103 -1.14 18.88 -1.61
N ASN A 104 -1.57 20.12 -1.70
CA ASN A 104 -1.35 21.16 -0.69
C ASN A 104 -2.60 21.40 0.17
N SER A 105 -3.80 21.12 -0.35
CA SER A 105 -5.09 21.19 0.31
C SER A 105 -6.00 20.04 -0.14
N VAL A 106 -6.97 19.68 0.69
CA VAL A 106 -7.84 18.51 0.49
C VAL A 106 -9.31 18.80 0.79
N PRO A 107 -9.90 19.91 0.24
CA PRO A 107 -11.29 20.29 0.55
C PRO A 107 -12.29 19.19 0.19
N GLY A 108 -11.99 18.33 -0.78
CA GLY A 108 -12.82 17.17 -1.14
C GLY A 108 -13.11 16.21 0.00
N LEU A 109 -12.29 16.22 1.07
CA LEU A 109 -12.59 15.41 2.26
C LEU A 109 -13.85 15.87 3.01
N ARG A 110 -14.25 17.14 2.86
CA ARG A 110 -15.44 17.70 3.53
C ARG A 110 -16.74 17.05 3.06
N VAL A 111 -16.74 16.38 1.93
CA VAL A 111 -17.92 15.69 1.39
C VAL A 111 -17.86 14.17 1.56
N LEU A 112 -16.90 13.65 2.35
CA LEU A 112 -16.68 12.21 2.60
C LEU A 112 -16.95 11.83 4.07
N PRO A 113 -18.20 11.87 4.55
CA PRO A 113 -18.54 11.64 5.97
C PRO A 113 -18.29 10.20 6.43
N ASN A 114 -18.32 9.24 5.52
CA ASN A 114 -18.18 7.81 5.80
C ASN A 114 -16.74 7.28 5.67
N LEU A 115 -15.77 8.17 5.45
CA LEU A 115 -14.37 7.78 5.29
C LEU A 115 -13.83 7.16 6.59
N ILE A 116 -13.32 5.92 6.50
CA ILE A 116 -12.77 5.15 7.61
C ILE A 116 -11.23 5.10 7.55
N VAL A 117 -10.68 4.97 6.34
CA VAL A 117 -9.24 4.90 6.11
C VAL A 117 -8.83 5.94 5.08
N GLY A 118 -7.89 6.81 5.45
CA GLY A 118 -7.29 7.80 4.56
C GLY A 118 -5.78 7.67 4.51
N ASP A 119 -5.22 7.48 3.31
CA ASP A 119 -3.79 7.60 3.06
C ASP A 119 -3.50 8.82 2.16
N LEU A 120 -2.94 9.85 2.78
CA LEU A 120 -2.54 11.12 2.16
C LEU A 120 -1.02 11.33 2.28
N SER A 121 -0.26 10.27 2.53
CA SER A 121 1.19 10.36 2.71
C SER A 121 1.91 10.82 1.43
N TYR A 122 3.12 11.37 1.61
CA TYR A 122 3.94 11.84 0.50
C TYR A 122 3.22 12.89 -0.38
N ASN A 123 2.79 13.98 0.29
CA ASN A 123 2.15 15.14 -0.32
C ASN A 123 2.77 16.45 0.24
N ALA A 124 2.15 17.59 -0.01
CA ALA A 124 2.57 18.89 0.47
C ALA A 124 1.57 19.53 1.47
N ILE A 125 0.71 18.72 2.10
CA ILE A 125 -0.35 19.17 3.02
C ILE A 125 0.29 19.87 4.21
N ASN A 126 -0.26 21.03 4.57
CA ASN A 126 0.25 21.86 5.68
C ASN A 126 -0.77 22.09 6.80
N GLU A 127 -2.05 21.87 6.56
CA GLU A 127 -3.17 22.10 7.47
C GLU A 127 -4.06 20.87 7.65
N MET A 128 -4.83 20.81 8.76
CA MET A 128 -5.64 19.66 9.15
C MET A 128 -7.12 19.99 9.36
N GLU A 129 -7.57 21.16 8.91
CA GLU A 129 -8.95 21.64 9.16
C GLU A 129 -10.00 20.88 8.32
N GLU A 130 -9.59 20.35 7.19
CA GLU A 130 -10.51 19.78 6.19
C GLU A 130 -11.08 18.42 6.57
N PHE A 131 -10.61 17.84 7.69
CA PHE A 131 -11.11 16.55 8.22
C PHE A 131 -12.40 16.67 9.06
N THR A 132 -13.02 17.84 9.12
CA THR A 132 -14.13 18.15 10.05
C THR A 132 -15.33 17.20 9.88
N THR A 133 -15.63 16.76 8.68
CA THR A 133 -16.76 15.88 8.35
C THR A 133 -16.41 14.40 8.43
N CYS A 134 -15.12 14.05 8.40
CA CYS A 134 -14.65 12.66 8.40
C CYS A 134 -14.75 12.02 9.79
N THR A 135 -15.94 12.04 10.40
CA THR A 135 -16.15 11.62 11.80
C THR A 135 -15.96 10.11 12.01
N GLN A 136 -16.02 9.31 10.96
CA GLN A 136 -15.84 7.85 10.99
C GLN A 136 -14.38 7.41 10.82
N LEU A 137 -13.44 8.36 10.61
CA LEU A 137 -12.03 8.02 10.43
C LEU A 137 -11.50 7.19 11.62
N SER A 138 -10.96 6.02 11.28
CA SER A 138 -10.28 5.10 12.19
C SER A 138 -8.77 5.10 11.99
N THR A 139 -8.33 5.22 10.74
CA THR A 139 -6.90 5.25 10.37
C THR A 139 -6.63 6.43 9.44
N LEU A 140 -5.66 7.26 9.80
CA LEU A 140 -5.22 8.39 8.99
C LEU A 140 -3.69 8.37 8.84
N ASN A 141 -3.23 8.35 7.60
CA ASN A 141 -1.83 8.49 7.26
C ASN A 141 -1.60 9.82 6.52
N VAL A 142 -0.96 10.77 7.20
CA VAL A 142 -0.50 12.05 6.63
C VAL A 142 1.02 12.21 6.79
N SER A 143 1.73 11.10 6.82
CA SER A 143 3.20 11.10 6.90
C SER A 143 3.84 11.70 5.64
N HIS A 144 5.09 12.16 5.76
CA HIS A 144 5.83 12.76 4.64
C HIS A 144 5.08 13.92 3.98
N ASN A 145 4.62 14.86 4.82
CA ASN A 145 3.95 16.09 4.43
C ASN A 145 4.69 17.33 5.00
N THR A 146 4.05 18.48 5.00
CA THR A 146 4.62 19.73 5.49
C THR A 146 3.90 20.30 6.71
N ILE A 147 3.14 19.48 7.44
CA ILE A 147 2.29 19.86 8.58
C ILE A 147 3.15 20.44 9.71
N ARG A 148 2.80 21.63 10.16
CA ARG A 148 3.50 22.34 11.25
C ARG A 148 2.76 22.31 12.56
N SER A 149 1.44 22.15 12.54
CA SER A 149 0.56 22.15 13.69
C SER A 149 -0.64 21.24 13.45
N ILE A 150 -1.10 20.60 14.52
CA ILE A 150 -2.35 19.83 14.56
C ILE A 150 -3.41 20.47 15.46
N LYS A 151 -3.25 21.76 15.82
CA LYS A 151 -4.22 22.48 16.65
C LYS A 151 -5.60 22.59 16.01
N SER A 152 -5.65 22.71 14.69
CA SER A 152 -6.87 22.79 13.90
C SER A 152 -7.52 21.44 13.63
N LEU A 153 -6.91 20.34 14.11
CA LEU A 153 -7.47 19.00 13.94
C LEU A 153 -8.84 18.90 14.65
N PRO A 154 -9.91 18.53 13.94
CA PRO A 154 -11.23 18.38 14.55
C PRO A 154 -11.27 17.19 15.50
N THR A 155 -12.35 17.07 16.28
CA THR A 155 -12.56 15.91 17.14
C THR A 155 -12.90 14.69 16.29
N LEU A 156 -11.94 13.77 16.14
CA LEU A 156 -12.09 12.50 15.44
C LEU A 156 -12.30 11.38 16.47
N ALA A 157 -13.55 11.21 16.86
CA ALA A 157 -13.95 10.32 17.97
C ALA A 157 -13.64 8.84 17.73
N HIS A 158 -13.42 8.43 16.50
CA HIS A 158 -13.16 7.04 16.11
C HIS A 158 -11.71 6.78 15.69
N LEU A 159 -10.86 7.81 15.63
CA LEU A 159 -9.48 7.65 15.18
C LEU A 159 -8.67 6.86 16.20
N THR A 160 -8.17 5.71 15.75
CA THR A 160 -7.33 4.79 16.53
C THR A 160 -5.87 4.81 16.10
N LYS A 161 -5.60 5.12 14.83
CA LYS A 161 -4.26 5.08 14.27
C LYS A 161 -3.95 6.34 13.47
N LEU A 162 -2.87 7.04 13.86
CA LEU A 162 -2.44 8.29 13.24
C LEU A 162 -0.95 8.26 12.89
N HIS A 163 -0.65 8.45 11.60
CA HIS A 163 0.71 8.61 11.11
C HIS A 163 0.96 10.08 10.75
N LEU A 164 1.87 10.70 11.47
CA LEU A 164 2.34 12.09 11.29
C LEU A 164 3.86 12.16 11.12
N ASN A 165 4.50 11.00 10.92
CA ASN A 165 5.95 10.94 10.79
C ASN A 165 6.46 11.74 9.58
N SER A 166 7.70 12.24 9.68
CA SER A 166 8.34 13.02 8.61
C SER A 166 7.53 14.25 8.19
N ASN A 167 7.13 15.04 9.21
CA ASN A 167 6.47 16.34 9.06
C ASN A 167 7.31 17.46 9.71
N LYS A 168 6.73 18.64 9.94
CA LYS A 168 7.40 19.80 10.53
C LYS A 168 6.78 20.20 11.88
N LEU A 169 6.20 19.24 12.63
CA LEU A 169 5.53 19.50 13.91
C LEU A 169 6.50 19.95 14.99
N HIS A 170 6.12 20.97 15.75
CA HIS A 170 6.87 21.46 16.91
C HIS A 170 6.16 21.12 18.24
N SER A 171 4.83 20.97 18.20
CA SER A 171 3.98 20.61 19.34
C SER A 171 2.96 19.57 18.93
N LEU A 172 2.41 18.88 19.94
CA LEU A 172 1.28 17.96 19.81
C LEU A 172 -0.06 18.57 20.28
N ASP A 173 -0.12 19.89 20.44
CA ASP A 173 -1.36 20.58 20.77
C ASP A 173 -2.43 20.26 19.71
N GLY A 174 -3.62 19.83 20.13
CA GLY A 174 -4.67 19.30 19.28
C GLY A 174 -4.87 17.78 19.40
N ILE A 175 -3.87 17.04 19.93
CA ILE A 175 -3.96 15.59 20.10
C ILE A 175 -5.08 15.16 21.06
N GLN A 176 -5.45 16.04 21.99
CA GLN A 176 -6.57 15.83 22.94
C GLN A 176 -7.92 15.64 22.25
N ASN A 177 -8.04 16.04 20.98
CA ASN A 177 -9.24 15.86 20.15
C ASN A 177 -9.40 14.41 19.64
N LEU A 178 -8.48 13.51 20.01
CA LEU A 178 -8.42 12.12 19.57
C LEU A 178 -8.59 11.16 20.76
N PRO A 179 -9.81 11.00 21.32
CA PRO A 179 -10.02 10.29 22.58
C PRO A 179 -9.77 8.78 22.51
N LYS A 180 -9.82 8.19 21.33
CA LYS A 180 -9.62 6.73 21.12
C LYS A 180 -8.27 6.39 20.47
N LEU A 181 -7.34 7.35 20.40
CA LEU A 181 -6.04 7.11 19.77
C LEU A 181 -5.28 6.00 20.47
N PHE A 182 -4.94 4.96 19.70
CA PHE A 182 -4.26 3.75 20.16
C PHE A 182 -2.82 3.66 19.64
N GLU A 183 -2.58 4.06 18.38
CA GLU A 183 -1.26 4.10 17.77
C GLU A 183 -0.95 5.50 17.24
N LEU A 184 0.21 6.04 17.63
CA LEU A 184 0.69 7.34 17.19
C LEU A 184 2.14 7.25 16.69
N TYR A 185 2.34 7.66 15.44
CA TYR A 185 3.65 7.69 14.79
C TYR A 185 4.00 9.13 14.43
N ILE A 186 4.98 9.71 15.15
CA ILE A 186 5.41 11.11 15.03
C ILE A 186 6.93 11.25 14.85
N GLN A 187 7.59 10.16 14.44
CA GLN A 187 9.03 10.18 14.22
C GLN A 187 9.44 11.17 13.11
N ASN A 188 10.69 11.66 13.18
CA ASN A 188 11.25 12.62 12.22
C ASN A 188 10.46 13.95 12.18
N ASN A 189 10.20 14.56 13.35
CA ASN A 189 9.59 15.87 13.49
C ASN A 189 10.50 16.81 14.32
N LYS A 190 9.96 17.91 14.82
CA LYS A 190 10.68 18.91 15.64
C LYS A 190 10.06 19.07 17.02
N ILE A 191 9.38 18.04 17.53
CA ILE A 191 8.63 18.05 18.79
C ILE A 191 9.60 18.17 19.96
N ILE A 192 9.28 19.08 20.91
CA ILE A 192 10.14 19.36 22.07
C ILE A 192 9.58 18.79 23.37
N SER A 193 8.27 18.53 23.47
CA SER A 193 7.60 18.01 24.66
C SER A 193 6.47 17.06 24.30
N LEU A 194 6.28 16.02 25.14
CA LEU A 194 5.16 15.09 25.07
C LEU A 194 3.99 15.47 26.02
N LEU A 195 4.05 16.63 26.68
CA LEU A 195 3.06 17.03 27.63
C LEU A 195 1.60 17.00 27.13
N PRO A 196 1.30 17.36 25.87
CA PRO A 196 -0.07 17.25 25.35
C PRO A 196 -0.63 15.83 25.33
N LEU A 197 0.21 14.78 25.36
CA LEU A 197 -0.22 13.37 25.43
C LEU A 197 -0.72 12.95 26.82
N SER A 198 -0.63 13.79 27.84
CA SER A 198 -1.05 13.46 29.21
C SER A 198 -2.50 13.00 29.33
N THR A 199 -3.36 13.37 28.37
CA THR A 199 -4.77 12.99 28.30
C THR A 199 -5.05 11.77 27.42
N SER A 200 -4.04 11.27 26.69
CA SER A 200 -4.18 10.18 25.70
C SER A 200 -4.12 8.78 26.36
N LEU A 201 -5.06 8.52 27.28
CA LEU A 201 -5.03 7.34 28.14
C LEU A 201 -5.23 5.99 27.42
N THR A 202 -5.68 6.02 26.16
CA THR A 202 -5.88 4.83 25.31
C THR A 202 -4.63 4.45 24.52
N LEU A 203 -3.61 5.30 24.51
CA LEU A 203 -2.41 5.13 23.70
C LEU A 203 -1.63 3.89 24.13
N ASN A 204 -1.37 3.00 23.16
CA ASN A 204 -0.63 1.76 23.35
C ASN A 204 0.74 1.77 22.65
N VAL A 205 0.80 2.36 21.46
CA VAL A 205 2.03 2.46 20.65
C VAL A 205 2.35 3.92 20.39
N LEU A 206 3.58 4.34 20.72
CA LEU A 206 4.11 5.66 20.44
C LEU A 206 5.50 5.56 19.81
N ASP A 207 5.63 6.00 18.57
CA ASP A 207 6.93 6.25 17.96
C ASP A 207 7.18 7.76 17.84
N ALA A 208 7.99 8.28 18.73
CA ALA A 208 8.45 9.68 18.76
C ALA A 208 9.95 9.80 18.50
N SER A 209 10.56 8.83 17.85
CA SER A 209 11.99 8.82 17.53
C SER A 209 12.37 10.01 16.63
N ASN A 210 13.64 10.42 16.70
CA ASN A 210 14.21 11.50 15.88
C ASN A 210 13.41 12.82 15.99
N ASN A 211 13.18 13.27 17.24
CA ASN A 211 12.59 14.55 17.57
C ASN A 211 13.56 15.40 18.39
N LYS A 212 13.09 16.46 19.04
CA LYS A 212 13.88 17.39 19.85
C LYS A 212 13.48 17.35 21.34
N ILE A 213 12.93 16.22 21.81
CA ILE A 213 12.47 16.06 23.18
C ILE A 213 13.69 16.00 24.10
N ASN A 214 13.80 16.96 25.04
CA ASN A 214 14.98 17.12 25.91
C ASN A 214 14.67 17.02 27.40
N ASN A 215 13.43 17.34 27.82
CA ASN A 215 13.05 17.29 29.24
C ASN A 215 12.67 15.89 29.69
N PHE A 216 13.64 15.14 30.21
CA PHE A 216 13.44 13.75 30.62
C PHE A 216 12.45 13.59 31.78
N LEU A 217 12.52 14.48 32.78
CA LEU A 217 11.64 14.39 33.97
C LEU A 217 10.19 14.68 33.64
N GLU A 218 9.91 15.66 32.77
CA GLU A 218 8.58 15.96 32.26
C GLU A 218 8.05 14.78 31.45
N THR A 219 8.85 14.28 30.50
CA THR A 219 8.49 13.14 29.69
C THR A 219 8.15 11.91 30.54
N LEU A 220 8.98 11.63 31.57
CA LEU A 220 8.76 10.50 32.46
C LEU A 220 7.41 10.61 33.20
N LYS A 221 7.05 11.83 33.69
CA LYS A 221 5.73 12.07 34.32
C LYS A 221 4.57 11.78 33.36
N VAL A 222 4.66 12.22 32.10
CA VAL A 222 3.67 11.92 31.07
C VAL A 222 3.54 10.42 30.87
N LEU A 223 4.67 9.73 30.66
CA LEU A 223 4.70 8.27 30.44
C LEU A 223 4.14 7.47 31.61
N GLN A 224 4.34 7.92 32.85
CA GLN A 224 3.74 7.31 34.06
C GLN A 224 2.20 7.37 34.03
N GLY A 225 1.63 8.43 33.45
CA GLY A 225 0.17 8.59 33.27
C GLY A 225 -0.41 7.66 32.20
N LEU A 226 0.39 7.30 31.18
CA LEU A 226 -0.03 6.48 30.03
C LEU A 226 0.03 4.97 30.36
N ARG A 227 -0.87 4.52 31.22
CA ARG A 227 -0.86 3.14 31.75
C ARG A 227 -1.03 2.04 30.72
N ARG A 228 -1.56 2.34 29.53
CA ARG A 228 -1.75 1.39 28.44
C ARG A 228 -0.58 1.37 27.44
N LEU A 229 0.35 2.32 27.57
CA LEU A 229 1.48 2.41 26.65
C LEU A 229 2.43 1.22 26.84
N SER A 230 2.47 0.34 25.84
CA SER A 230 3.32 -0.86 25.85
C SER A 230 4.54 -0.75 24.94
N GLN A 231 4.41 -0.04 23.84
CA GLN A 231 5.49 0.17 22.88
C GLN A 231 5.86 1.66 22.80
N LEU A 232 7.13 1.98 23.01
CA LEU A 232 7.66 3.35 22.98
C LEU A 232 8.96 3.39 22.21
N SER A 233 9.10 4.33 21.29
CA SER A 233 10.38 4.69 20.70
C SER A 233 10.65 6.18 20.90
N LEU A 234 11.79 6.49 21.55
CA LEU A 234 12.30 7.84 21.77
C LEU A 234 13.74 8.00 21.27
N LYS A 235 14.25 6.98 20.57
CA LYS A 235 15.59 6.97 19.98
C LYS A 235 15.82 8.23 19.14
N GLY A 236 17.04 8.78 19.20
CA GLY A 236 17.38 9.98 18.41
C GLY A 236 16.82 11.29 18.99
N ASN A 237 16.31 11.29 20.25
CA ASN A 237 15.98 12.49 20.99
C ASN A 237 17.10 12.84 21.99
N PRO A 238 17.30 14.11 22.35
CA PRO A 238 18.30 14.50 23.36
C PRO A 238 18.11 13.80 24.71
N LEU A 239 16.88 13.57 25.15
CA LEU A 239 16.59 12.87 26.42
C LEU A 239 17.10 11.42 26.47
N ALA A 240 17.21 10.74 25.32
CA ALA A 240 17.67 9.34 25.24
C ALA A 240 19.19 9.21 25.51
N LEU A 241 19.92 10.30 25.57
CA LEU A 241 21.34 10.35 25.93
C LEU A 241 21.57 10.26 27.46
N ASP A 242 20.54 10.41 28.30
CA ASP A 242 20.65 10.26 29.76
C ASP A 242 20.94 8.78 30.11
N ASN A 243 22.01 8.53 30.86
CA ASN A 243 22.43 7.19 31.28
C ASN A 243 21.33 6.43 32.06
N ARG A 244 20.37 7.15 32.65
CA ARG A 244 19.26 6.59 33.42
C ARG A 244 18.03 6.31 32.56
N TYR A 245 18.04 6.71 31.29
CA TYR A 245 16.90 6.63 30.36
C TYR A 245 16.19 5.28 30.41
N THR A 246 16.87 4.22 29.98
CA THR A 246 16.31 2.86 29.91
C THR A 246 15.88 2.34 31.28
N SER A 247 16.70 2.58 32.32
CA SER A 247 16.45 2.05 33.67
C SER A 247 15.23 2.70 34.34
N LEU A 248 15.04 4.00 34.17
CA LEU A 248 13.90 4.73 34.75
C LEU A 248 12.60 4.44 34.00
N ILE A 249 12.61 4.37 32.66
CA ILE A 249 11.44 3.98 31.88
C ILE A 249 11.01 2.55 32.26
N LYS A 250 11.94 1.59 32.29
CA LYS A 250 11.65 0.20 32.71
C LYS A 250 11.01 0.12 34.11
N ARG A 251 11.50 0.93 35.05
CA ARG A 251 11.10 0.85 36.45
C ARG A 251 9.82 1.60 36.76
N GLN A 252 9.54 2.70 36.06
CA GLN A 252 8.51 3.67 36.45
C GLN A 252 7.34 3.78 35.46
N THR A 253 7.36 3.04 34.35
CA THR A 253 6.29 3.13 33.35
C THR A 253 5.75 1.72 33.03
N SER A 254 4.64 1.67 32.27
CA SER A 254 4.05 0.41 31.76
C SER A 254 4.74 -0.14 30.51
N VAL A 255 5.71 0.61 29.95
CA VAL A 255 6.39 0.27 28.70
C VAL A 255 7.08 -1.09 28.81
N SER A 256 6.79 -1.98 27.86
CA SER A 256 7.42 -3.29 27.74
C SER A 256 8.45 -3.36 26.62
N ILE A 257 8.26 -2.59 25.56
CA ILE A 257 9.20 -2.48 24.42
C ILE A 257 9.65 -1.02 24.30
N LEU A 258 10.94 -0.77 24.47
CA LEU A 258 11.57 0.54 24.31
C LEU A 258 12.62 0.48 23.20
N ASP A 259 12.51 1.38 22.22
CA ASP A 259 13.45 1.51 21.10
C ASP A 259 13.73 0.14 20.42
N ASN A 260 12.66 -0.65 20.21
CA ASN A 260 12.67 -2.01 19.69
C ASN A 260 13.37 -3.05 20.60
N THR A 261 13.68 -2.70 21.86
CA THR A 261 14.24 -3.64 22.83
C THR A 261 13.21 -3.99 23.90
N LEU A 262 13.11 -5.27 24.23
CA LEU A 262 12.23 -5.75 25.28
C LEU A 262 12.80 -5.38 26.65
N LEU A 263 12.05 -4.62 27.47
CA LEU A 263 12.48 -4.13 28.77
C LEU A 263 12.16 -5.07 29.94
N ARG A 264 11.08 -5.86 29.83
CA ARG A 264 10.58 -6.70 30.93
C ARG A 264 11.02 -8.15 30.76
N ASN A 265 11.26 -8.82 31.87
CA ASN A 265 11.53 -10.26 31.85
C ASN A 265 10.28 -11.02 31.41
N ALA A 266 10.48 -12.20 30.82
CA ALA A 266 9.39 -13.05 30.29
C ALA A 266 8.30 -13.44 31.31
N THR A 267 8.57 -13.28 32.61
CA THR A 267 7.65 -13.56 33.71
C THR A 267 6.50 -12.53 33.82
N ASP A 268 6.69 -11.32 33.28
CA ASP A 268 5.70 -10.23 33.35
C ASP A 268 4.95 -10.01 32.03
N ILE A 269 5.24 -10.83 31.02
CA ILE A 269 4.64 -10.73 29.68
C ILE A 269 3.57 -11.82 29.60
N GLU A 270 2.32 -11.43 29.33
CA GLU A 270 1.33 -12.37 28.78
C GLU A 270 1.90 -12.91 27.46
N LEU A 271 2.46 -14.10 27.52
CA LEU A 271 2.99 -14.77 26.35
C LEU A 271 1.85 -15.00 25.35
N SER A 272 2.07 -14.64 24.09
CA SER A 272 1.10 -14.95 23.05
C SER A 272 0.84 -16.48 23.03
N PRO A 273 -0.32 -16.94 22.57
CA PRO A 273 -0.65 -18.37 22.49
C PRO A 273 0.44 -19.19 21.78
N VAL A 274 1.15 -18.58 20.83
CA VAL A 274 2.27 -19.21 20.10
C VAL A 274 3.46 -19.49 21.03
N TYR A 275 3.79 -18.56 21.94
CA TYR A 275 4.88 -18.75 22.91
C TYR A 275 4.49 -19.73 24.00
N HIS A 276 3.21 -19.74 24.43
CA HIS A 276 2.70 -20.77 25.35
C HIS A 276 2.82 -22.18 24.77
N SER A 277 2.47 -22.35 23.49
CA SER A 277 2.65 -23.63 22.78
C SER A 277 4.11 -24.05 22.71
N LEU A 278 5.02 -23.13 22.34
CA LEU A 278 6.46 -23.38 22.27
C LEU A 278 7.05 -23.76 23.64
N LEU A 279 6.63 -23.06 24.70
CA LEU A 279 7.08 -23.33 26.06
C LEU A 279 6.59 -24.71 26.51
N ARG A 280 5.32 -25.05 26.29
CA ARG A 280 4.73 -26.35 26.60
C ARG A 280 5.43 -27.48 25.86
N GLU A 281 5.61 -27.37 24.56
CA GLU A 281 6.33 -28.35 23.74
C GLU A 281 7.79 -28.54 24.19
N SER A 282 8.43 -27.48 24.71
CA SER A 282 9.79 -27.53 25.21
C SER A 282 9.86 -28.22 26.60
N LEU A 283 8.84 -27.99 27.44
CA LEU A 283 8.69 -28.68 28.73
C LEU A 283 8.44 -30.19 28.56
N ASP A 284 7.62 -30.56 27.56
CA ASP A 284 7.30 -31.96 27.24
C ASP A 284 8.55 -32.74 26.75
N THR A 285 9.59 -32.05 26.24
CA THR A 285 10.85 -32.67 25.81
C THR A 285 11.85 -32.90 26.96
N LEU A 286 11.61 -32.27 28.11
CA LEU A 286 12.48 -32.42 29.30
C LEU A 286 11.87 -33.46 30.25
N SER A 287 12.51 -34.59 30.41
CA SER A 287 12.04 -35.66 31.33
C SER A 287 12.37 -35.38 32.81
N GLY A 288 11.36 -35.30 33.61
CA GLY A 288 11.09 -35.53 35.03
C GLY A 288 12.07 -35.11 36.13
N LYS A 289 13.37 -35.03 36.00
CA LYS A 289 14.31 -34.68 37.09
C LYS A 289 15.35 -33.62 36.74
N GLU A 290 15.33 -33.10 35.53
CA GLU A 290 16.38 -32.19 35.02
C GLU A 290 15.90 -30.80 34.66
N TYR A 291 14.86 -30.31 35.35
CA TYR A 291 14.37 -28.95 35.16
C TYR A 291 15.31 -27.88 35.71
N THR A 292 16.40 -27.61 34.99
CA THR A 292 17.18 -26.41 35.26
C THR A 292 16.76 -25.30 34.29
N ARG A 293 16.87 -24.03 34.72
CA ARG A 293 16.59 -22.85 33.91
C ARG A 293 17.38 -22.86 32.58
N GLU A 294 18.62 -23.33 32.65
CA GLU A 294 19.53 -23.42 31.50
C GLU A 294 19.07 -24.44 30.47
N LYS A 295 18.65 -25.63 30.93
CA LYS A 295 18.12 -26.69 30.05
C LYS A 295 16.82 -26.30 29.39
N LEU A 296 15.96 -25.58 30.10
CA LEU A 296 14.72 -25.03 29.51
C LEU A 296 15.03 -23.98 28.45
N HIS A 297 15.98 -23.08 28.71
CA HIS A 297 16.42 -22.08 27.70
C HIS A 297 16.98 -22.76 26.45
N GLU A 298 17.77 -23.82 26.64
CA GLU A 298 18.33 -24.57 25.53
C GLU A 298 17.26 -25.32 24.73
N ALA A 299 16.31 -25.96 25.39
CA ALA A 299 15.19 -26.65 24.75
C ALA A 299 14.30 -25.68 23.93
N VAL A 300 13.97 -24.50 24.49
CA VAL A 300 13.21 -23.44 23.78
C VAL A 300 14.01 -22.94 22.58
N ARG A 301 15.31 -22.66 22.76
CA ARG A 301 16.18 -22.21 21.66
C ARG A 301 16.22 -23.22 20.52
N ASN A 302 16.44 -24.50 20.84
CA ASN A 302 16.48 -25.56 19.85
C ASN A 302 15.16 -25.72 19.10
N LYS A 303 14.03 -25.61 19.80
CA LYS A 303 12.70 -25.68 19.20
C LYS A 303 12.42 -24.48 18.27
N VAL A 304 12.81 -23.27 18.69
CA VAL A 304 12.70 -22.06 17.85
C VAL A 304 13.58 -22.19 16.61
N MET A 305 14.83 -22.62 16.78
CA MET A 305 15.75 -22.82 15.64
C MET A 305 15.25 -23.90 14.69
N PHE A 306 14.68 -24.98 15.17
CA PHE A 306 14.08 -26.01 14.34
C PHE A 306 12.89 -25.49 13.53
N LYS A 307 11.94 -24.76 14.17
CA LYS A 307 10.80 -24.15 13.47
C LYS A 307 11.25 -23.08 12.47
N LEU A 308 12.31 -22.33 12.78
CA LEU A 308 12.88 -21.34 11.88
C LEU A 308 13.49 -22.02 10.65
N LYS A 309 14.23 -23.13 10.85
CA LYS A 309 14.81 -23.91 9.76
C LYS A 309 13.74 -24.46 8.82
N ILE A 310 12.67 -25.05 9.36
CA ILE A 310 11.54 -25.54 8.53
C ILE A 310 10.96 -24.40 7.68
N LYS A 311 10.80 -23.19 8.24
CA LYS A 311 10.30 -22.05 7.46
C LYS A 311 11.32 -21.58 6.42
N GLN A 312 12.60 -21.58 6.73
CA GLN A 312 13.66 -21.25 5.76
C GLN A 312 13.66 -22.24 4.59
N ASP A 313 13.64 -23.55 4.90
CA ASP A 313 13.60 -24.61 3.89
C ASP A 313 12.34 -24.48 2.98
N ALA A 314 11.19 -24.12 3.58
CA ALA A 314 9.95 -23.87 2.82
C ALA A 314 10.05 -22.64 1.91
N VAL A 315 10.67 -21.56 2.40
CA VAL A 315 10.90 -20.33 1.60
C VAL A 315 11.90 -20.62 0.47
N GLU A 316 13.00 -21.32 0.75
CA GLU A 316 13.99 -21.71 -0.26
C GLU A 316 13.36 -22.59 -1.34
N SER A 317 12.53 -23.55 -0.96
CA SER A 317 11.78 -24.38 -1.92
C SER A 317 10.82 -23.56 -2.78
N SER A 318 10.16 -22.55 -2.18
CA SER A 318 9.27 -21.65 -2.92
C SER A 318 10.04 -20.75 -3.88
N ILE A 319 11.22 -20.27 -3.48
CA ILE A 319 12.11 -19.48 -4.35
C ILE A 319 12.60 -20.33 -5.53
N HIS A 320 12.98 -21.58 -5.28
CA HIS A 320 13.40 -22.50 -6.34
C HIS A 320 12.30 -22.71 -7.37
N LEU A 321 11.06 -22.96 -6.91
CA LEU A 321 9.89 -23.14 -7.79
C LEU A 321 9.58 -21.88 -8.62
N LEU A 322 9.73 -20.70 -8.00
CA LEU A 322 9.55 -19.44 -8.72
C LEU A 322 10.66 -19.21 -9.76
N HIS A 323 11.88 -19.64 -9.46
CA HIS A 323 13.00 -19.55 -10.39
C HIS A 323 12.81 -20.49 -11.58
N GLU A 324 12.37 -21.74 -11.35
CA GLU A 324 12.02 -22.67 -12.43
C GLU A 324 10.94 -22.11 -13.35
N LYS A 325 9.85 -21.54 -12.76
CA LYS A 325 8.81 -20.89 -13.55
C LYS A 325 9.29 -19.68 -14.34
N ALA A 326 10.19 -18.89 -13.77
CA ALA A 326 10.78 -17.76 -14.46
C ALA A 326 11.63 -18.21 -15.66
N MET A 327 12.37 -19.31 -15.52
CA MET A 327 13.15 -19.88 -16.59
C MET A 327 12.26 -20.44 -17.73
N GLU A 328 11.18 -21.15 -17.38
CA GLU A 328 10.18 -21.62 -18.35
C GLU A 328 9.59 -20.46 -19.17
N LEU A 329 9.17 -19.39 -18.47
CA LEU A 329 8.63 -18.20 -19.13
C LEU A 329 9.67 -17.50 -20.02
N GLN A 330 10.94 -17.52 -19.64
CA GLN A 330 12.01 -16.93 -20.40
C GLN A 330 12.30 -17.73 -21.69
N GLU A 331 12.21 -19.05 -21.62
CA GLU A 331 12.30 -19.92 -22.82
C GLU A 331 11.09 -19.72 -23.76
N GLU A 332 9.87 -19.62 -23.19
CA GLU A 332 8.66 -19.34 -23.97
C GLU A 332 8.77 -17.97 -24.68
N LEU A 333 9.28 -16.95 -23.98
CA LEU A 333 9.49 -15.61 -24.54
C LEU A 333 10.50 -15.65 -25.69
N LYS A 334 11.60 -16.39 -25.52
CA LYS A 334 12.63 -16.54 -26.57
C LYS A 334 12.07 -17.23 -27.81
N GLY A 335 11.28 -18.30 -27.63
CA GLY A 335 10.59 -18.97 -28.74
C GLY A 335 9.64 -18.02 -29.48
N PHE A 336 8.94 -17.15 -28.74
CA PHE A 336 8.05 -16.15 -29.31
C PHE A 336 8.82 -15.06 -30.10
N GLU A 337 9.98 -14.61 -29.60
CA GLU A 337 10.86 -13.67 -30.31
C GLU A 337 11.39 -14.25 -31.63
N GLU A 338 11.75 -15.53 -31.65
CA GLU A 338 12.22 -16.23 -32.85
C GLU A 338 11.10 -16.34 -33.89
N ASP A 339 9.88 -16.69 -33.48
CA ASP A 339 8.70 -16.74 -34.35
C ASP A 339 8.36 -15.37 -34.95
N LEU A 340 8.35 -14.31 -34.13
CA LEU A 340 8.10 -12.94 -34.59
C LEU A 340 9.16 -12.47 -35.60
N ARG A 341 10.42 -12.82 -35.36
CA ARG A 341 11.51 -12.49 -36.27
C ARG A 341 11.36 -13.19 -37.62
N GLY A 342 10.92 -14.45 -37.63
CA GLY A 342 10.60 -15.20 -38.84
C GLY A 342 9.43 -14.58 -39.63
N GLU A 343 8.37 -14.16 -38.95
CA GLU A 343 7.23 -13.48 -39.59
C GLU A 343 7.62 -12.10 -40.13
N LEU A 344 8.47 -11.35 -39.44
CA LEU A 344 8.99 -10.08 -39.92
C LEU A 344 9.82 -10.26 -41.21
N GLU A 345 10.68 -11.28 -41.28
CA GLU A 345 11.44 -11.60 -42.48
C GLU A 345 10.52 -11.98 -43.67
N ASN A 346 9.43 -12.68 -43.41
CA ASN A 346 8.45 -13.02 -44.43
C ASN A 346 7.70 -11.79 -44.94
N CYS A 347 7.37 -10.84 -44.04
CA CYS A 347 6.77 -9.54 -44.39
C CYS A 347 7.74 -8.73 -45.28
N ILE A 348 9.03 -8.68 -44.93
CA ILE A 348 10.04 -7.96 -45.73
C ILE A 348 10.16 -8.58 -47.13
N ARG A 349 10.25 -9.92 -47.24
CA ARG A 349 10.31 -10.60 -48.53
C ARG A 349 9.06 -10.34 -49.38
N TYR A 350 7.87 -10.24 -48.77
CA TYR A 350 6.64 -9.87 -49.45
C TYR A 350 6.70 -8.47 -49.99
N ILE A 351 7.19 -7.50 -49.16
CA ILE A 351 7.35 -6.08 -49.56
C ILE A 351 8.35 -5.96 -50.71
N ASP A 352 9.46 -6.70 -50.66
CA ASP A 352 10.49 -6.71 -51.71
C ASP A 352 10.01 -7.31 -53.02
N ALA A 353 9.00 -8.16 -52.97
CA ALA A 353 8.36 -8.79 -54.15
C ALA A 353 7.34 -7.88 -54.85
N ILE A 354 6.92 -6.77 -54.23
CA ILE A 354 5.96 -5.84 -54.83
C ILE A 354 6.66 -5.00 -55.90
N PRO A 355 6.14 -4.96 -57.18
CA PRO A 355 6.71 -4.08 -58.19
C PRO A 355 6.73 -2.64 -57.79
N GLN A 356 7.79 -1.92 -58.09
CA GLN A 356 8.02 -0.54 -57.66
C GLN A 356 6.95 0.43 -58.16
N GLU A 357 6.22 0.08 -59.25
CA GLU A 357 5.12 0.85 -59.81
C GLU A 357 3.85 0.76 -58.94
N ASP A 358 3.66 -0.36 -58.19
CA ASP A 358 2.50 -0.57 -57.33
C ASP A 358 2.75 -0.04 -55.90
N PHE A 359 3.97 0.29 -55.56
CA PHE A 359 4.36 0.76 -54.20
C PHE A 359 3.72 2.09 -53.82
N PHE A 360 3.46 2.97 -54.80
CA PHE A 360 2.82 4.29 -54.62
C PHE A 360 1.32 4.22 -54.38
N THR A 361 0.68 3.07 -54.59
CA THR A 361 -0.76 2.87 -54.38
C THR A 361 -1.07 2.27 -52.99
N ILE A 362 -0.05 1.86 -52.25
CA ILE A 362 -0.22 1.25 -50.91
C ILE A 362 -0.28 2.39 -49.88
N ASP A 363 -1.40 2.52 -49.18
CA ASP A 363 -1.56 3.43 -48.05
C ASP A 363 -0.72 2.91 -46.87
N PRO A 364 0.41 3.60 -46.50
CA PRO A 364 1.31 3.11 -45.43
C PRO A 364 0.58 2.90 -44.10
N HIS A 365 -0.40 3.75 -43.78
CA HIS A 365 -1.18 3.65 -42.53
C HIS A 365 -2.12 2.44 -42.51
N LYS A 366 -2.56 1.96 -43.66
CA LYS A 366 -3.34 0.72 -43.74
C LYS A 366 -2.47 -0.53 -43.55
N VAL A 367 -1.26 -0.53 -44.09
CA VAL A 367 -0.29 -1.63 -43.92
C VAL A 367 0.15 -1.70 -42.47
N GLU A 368 0.50 -0.56 -41.85
CA GLU A 368 0.90 -0.48 -40.44
C GLU A 368 -0.21 -1.01 -39.51
N ARG A 369 -1.44 -0.58 -39.65
CA ARG A 369 -2.58 -1.09 -38.87
C ARG A 369 -2.87 -2.58 -39.10
N ALA A 370 -2.77 -3.05 -40.33
CA ALA A 370 -2.98 -4.45 -40.64
C ALA A 370 -1.88 -5.33 -40.01
N THR A 371 -0.63 -4.86 -40.02
CA THR A 371 0.51 -5.53 -39.39
C THR A 371 0.37 -5.58 -37.88
N GLU A 372 0.04 -4.44 -37.24
CA GLU A 372 -0.23 -4.39 -35.81
C GLU A 372 -1.38 -5.31 -35.40
N GLN A 373 -2.47 -5.31 -36.17
CA GLN A 373 -3.63 -6.13 -35.88
C GLN A 373 -3.33 -7.64 -36.08
N TYR A 374 -2.52 -7.99 -37.05
CA TYR A 374 -2.09 -9.37 -37.30
C TYR A 374 -1.16 -9.87 -36.19
N LEU A 375 -0.15 -9.10 -35.80
CA LEU A 375 0.77 -9.42 -34.73
C LEU A 375 0.05 -9.55 -33.38
N PHE A 376 -0.91 -8.66 -33.13
CA PHE A 376 -1.76 -8.71 -31.96
C PHE A 376 -2.63 -9.97 -31.91
N THR A 377 -3.26 -10.34 -33.02
CA THR A 377 -4.11 -11.54 -33.11
C THR A 377 -3.28 -12.82 -32.92
N LYS A 378 -2.11 -12.90 -33.52
CA LYS A 378 -1.19 -14.04 -33.38
C LYS A 378 -0.64 -14.18 -31.96
N PHE A 379 -0.31 -13.08 -31.29
CA PHE A 379 0.08 -13.07 -29.89
C PHE A 379 -1.05 -13.62 -29.00
N TRP A 380 -2.28 -13.14 -29.19
CA TRP A 380 -3.44 -13.61 -28.43
C TRP A 380 -3.78 -15.08 -28.68
N GLU A 381 -3.71 -15.55 -29.91
CA GLU A 381 -3.93 -16.95 -30.24
C GLU A 381 -2.92 -17.85 -29.51
N LYS A 382 -1.65 -17.50 -29.54
CA LYS A 382 -0.58 -18.27 -28.90
C LYS A 382 -0.67 -18.22 -27.37
N TRP A 383 -0.96 -17.05 -26.80
CA TRP A 383 -1.15 -16.87 -25.36
C TRP A 383 -2.40 -17.63 -24.86
N ALA A 384 -3.53 -17.54 -25.55
CA ALA A 384 -4.76 -18.26 -25.22
C ALA A 384 -4.58 -19.79 -25.36
N TYR A 385 -3.71 -20.25 -26.25
CA TYR A 385 -3.40 -21.68 -26.40
C TYR A 385 -2.54 -22.19 -25.24
N GLY A 386 -1.57 -21.39 -24.75
CA GLY A 386 -0.74 -21.71 -23.59
C GLY A 386 -1.55 -21.78 -22.28
N GLN A 387 -2.60 -20.98 -22.14
CA GLN A 387 -3.49 -20.96 -20.96
C GLN A 387 -4.52 -22.12 -20.92
N ARG A 388 -4.69 -22.86 -22.01
CA ARG A 388 -5.64 -23.99 -22.11
C ARG A 388 -5.14 -25.31 -21.54
N LYS A 389 -4.00 -25.35 -20.82
CA LYS A 389 -3.64 -26.53 -20.03
C LYS A 389 -4.64 -26.71 -18.89
N PRO A 390 -5.19 -27.92 -18.64
CA PRO A 390 -6.28 -28.13 -17.68
C PRO A 390 -5.81 -27.83 -16.26
N GLY A 391 -6.37 -26.80 -15.66
CA GLY A 391 -6.15 -26.48 -14.25
C GLY A 391 -6.17 -24.99 -13.87
N ASN A 392 -6.17 -24.03 -14.77
CA ASN A 392 -6.08 -22.61 -14.39
C ASN A 392 -7.12 -21.71 -15.07
N LEU A 393 -7.93 -21.13 -14.21
CA LEU A 393 -8.65 -19.86 -14.19
C LEU A 393 -9.13 -19.23 -15.50
N HIS A 394 -10.43 -19.00 -15.54
CA HIS A 394 -11.12 -18.07 -16.41
C HIS A 394 -10.51 -16.66 -16.33
N LEU A 395 -9.72 -16.27 -17.30
CA LEU A 395 -9.32 -14.90 -17.56
C LEU A 395 -9.83 -14.51 -18.96
N THR A 396 -11.13 -14.27 -19.04
CA THR A 396 -11.75 -13.47 -20.10
C THR A 396 -11.77 -12.02 -19.62
N ASP A 397 -10.64 -11.36 -19.54
CA ASP A 397 -10.61 -9.95 -19.20
C ASP A 397 -9.80 -9.16 -20.24
N SER A 398 -10.53 -8.39 -21.05
CA SER A 398 -9.99 -7.45 -22.04
C SER A 398 -9.06 -6.36 -21.47
N ARG A 399 -8.92 -6.30 -20.13
CA ARG A 399 -8.12 -5.30 -19.39
C ARG A 399 -6.62 -5.50 -19.49
N ASN A 400 -6.18 -6.73 -19.76
CA ASN A 400 -4.74 -7.02 -19.93
C ASN A 400 -4.22 -6.65 -21.33
N SER A 401 -5.10 -6.35 -22.29
CA SER A 401 -4.70 -6.11 -23.67
C SER A 401 -3.85 -4.84 -23.86
N GLU A 402 -4.18 -3.75 -23.16
CA GLU A 402 -3.42 -2.49 -23.30
C GLU A 402 -2.05 -2.54 -22.60
N GLU A 403 -1.95 -3.21 -21.45
CA GLU A 403 -0.66 -3.40 -20.76
C GLU A 403 0.25 -4.34 -21.53
N VAL A 404 -0.30 -5.36 -22.15
CA VAL A 404 0.44 -6.31 -22.98
C VAL A 404 0.91 -5.64 -24.28
N VAL A 405 0.08 -4.80 -24.91
CA VAL A 405 0.47 -4.01 -26.10
C VAL A 405 1.56 -3.00 -25.75
N LYS A 406 1.46 -2.32 -24.59
CA LYS A 406 2.53 -1.40 -24.11
C LYS A 406 3.81 -2.15 -23.78
N ALA A 407 3.73 -3.33 -23.18
CA ALA A 407 4.88 -4.18 -22.90
C ALA A 407 5.53 -4.71 -24.18
N ALA A 408 4.75 -5.13 -25.16
CA ALA A 408 5.24 -5.59 -26.47
C ALA A 408 5.86 -4.42 -27.26
N ALA A 409 5.24 -3.25 -27.28
CA ALA A 409 5.79 -2.04 -27.91
C ALA A 409 7.08 -1.59 -27.23
N TRP A 410 7.18 -1.70 -25.91
CA TRP A 410 8.41 -1.40 -25.16
C TRP A 410 9.52 -2.40 -25.48
N LEU A 411 9.23 -3.70 -25.57
CA LEU A 411 10.19 -4.74 -25.96
C LEU A 411 10.71 -4.54 -27.38
N LEU A 412 9.86 -4.15 -28.32
CA LEU A 412 10.23 -3.86 -29.71
C LEU A 412 11.02 -2.54 -29.86
N SER A 413 10.93 -1.64 -28.91
CA SER A 413 11.68 -0.37 -28.91
C SER A 413 13.10 -0.45 -28.30
N GLN A 414 13.45 -1.57 -27.67
CA GLN A 414 14.78 -1.77 -27.10
C GLN A 414 15.78 -2.13 -28.21
N PRO A 415 16.98 -1.49 -28.24
CA PRO A 415 18.04 -1.90 -29.17
C PRO A 415 18.49 -3.35 -28.84
N PRO A 416 18.85 -4.15 -29.82
CA PRO A 416 19.29 -5.53 -29.61
C PRO A 416 20.47 -5.53 -28.62
N HIS A 417 20.33 -6.30 -27.53
CA HIS A 417 21.41 -6.49 -26.56
C HIS A 417 22.63 -7.08 -27.28
N ASN A 418 23.69 -6.29 -27.38
CA ASN A 418 24.97 -6.76 -27.84
C ASN A 418 25.42 -7.94 -26.98
N ALA A 419 25.61 -9.08 -27.62
CA ALA A 419 26.33 -10.21 -27.04
C ALA A 419 27.69 -9.77 -26.52
N PRO A 420 28.19 -10.26 -25.38
CA PRO A 420 29.49 -9.90 -24.87
C PRO A 420 30.54 -10.36 -25.88
N GLY A 421 31.24 -9.39 -26.44
CA GLY A 421 32.38 -9.64 -27.35
C GLY A 421 33.44 -10.45 -26.62
N ASN A 422 33.82 -11.57 -27.24
CA ASN A 422 35.07 -12.27 -26.93
C ASN A 422 36.22 -11.31 -27.14
N GLY A 423 36.77 -10.82 -26.04
CA GLY A 423 38.04 -10.10 -26.03
C GLY A 423 39.19 -11.08 -26.01
N SER A 424 39.96 -11.07 -27.03
CA SER A 424 41.34 -11.56 -27.06
C SER A 424 42.26 -10.69 -26.21
#